data_8685a98d88174c64892c4b47bd51bf8c
#
_entry.id   8685a98d88174c64892c4b47bd51bf8c
#
_cell.length_a   1.000
_cell.length_b   1.000
_cell.length_c   1.000
_cell.angle_alpha   90.00
_cell.angle_beta   90.00
_cell.angle_gamma   90.00
#
_symmetry.space_group_name_H-M   'P 1'
#
loop_
_entity.id
_entity.type
_entity.pdbx_description
1 polymer ?
#
loop_
_entity_poly.entity_id
_entity_poly.type
_entity_poly.pdbx_seq_one_letter_code
_entity_poly.pdbx_strand_id
1 'polypeptide(L)'
;MAALAAIFDLDGTLLDTLGDLTAAVNYALGELSCPRRTREEVRSFIGNGVPTLLRRSLPAGADEEMHRQAMALFSAYYGENMTKTTAPYPGIPWLLERLSEDGIRLGVVSNKKHDATQPLCRRFFGALLGCALGARDDSERKPNPSM
;
A
#
# COMPACT_ATOMS: atom_id res chain seq x y z
N MET A 1 10.69 -12.33 -30.89
CA MET A 1 11.27 -11.42 -29.89
C MET A 1 10.70 -11.78 -28.51
N ALA A 2 11.53 -11.80 -27.47
CA ALA A 2 11.04 -12.00 -26.11
C ALA A 2 10.13 -10.83 -25.71
N ALA A 3 8.95 -11.12 -25.15
CA ALA A 3 8.08 -10.08 -24.62
C ALA A 3 8.72 -9.49 -23.36
N LEU A 4 9.02 -8.19 -23.38
CA LEU A 4 9.53 -7.49 -22.22
C LEU A 4 8.38 -7.14 -21.28
N ALA A 5 8.63 -7.26 -19.98
CA ALA A 5 7.70 -6.83 -18.94
C ALA A 5 8.45 -6.09 -17.84
N ALA A 6 7.79 -5.08 -17.27
CA ALA A 6 8.25 -4.38 -16.09
C ALA A 6 7.25 -4.57 -14.96
N ILE A 7 7.73 -4.99 -13.79
CA ILE A 7 6.93 -5.20 -12.59
C ILE A 7 7.40 -4.20 -11.53
N PHE A 8 6.44 -3.43 -11.00
CA PHE A 8 6.68 -2.37 -10.04
C PHE A 8 6.07 -2.73 -8.67
N ASP A 9 6.66 -2.21 -7.62
CA ASP A 9 5.96 -2.05 -6.35
C ASP A 9 4.99 -0.85 -6.42
N LEU A 10 4.13 -0.69 -5.45
CA LEU A 10 3.10 0.35 -5.43
C LEU A 10 3.43 1.46 -4.42
N ASP A 11 3.33 1.15 -3.13
CA ASP A 11 3.50 2.13 -2.06
C ASP A 11 4.96 2.64 -1.99
N GLY A 12 5.15 3.94 -2.19
CA GLY A 12 6.48 4.55 -2.18
C GLY A 12 7.28 4.35 -3.48
N THR A 13 6.70 3.74 -4.51
CA THR A 13 7.31 3.51 -5.83
C THR A 13 6.50 4.20 -6.93
N LEU A 14 5.28 3.75 -7.20
CA LEU A 14 4.40 4.38 -8.16
C LEU A 14 3.50 5.45 -7.53
N LEU A 15 3.03 5.21 -6.29
CA LEU A 15 2.13 6.10 -5.56
C LEU A 15 2.77 6.59 -4.25
N ASP A 16 2.64 7.89 -3.98
CA ASP A 16 2.80 8.43 -2.62
C ASP A 16 1.50 8.18 -1.84
N THR A 17 1.48 7.10 -1.09
CA THR A 17 0.36 6.69 -0.24
C THR A 17 0.55 7.08 1.21
N LEU A 18 1.68 7.70 1.56
CA LEU A 18 2.10 7.92 2.95
C LEU A 18 1.14 8.81 3.73
N GLY A 19 0.54 9.81 3.09
CA GLY A 19 -0.41 10.71 3.73
C GLY A 19 -1.65 9.98 4.23
N ASP A 20 -2.29 9.21 3.37
CA ASP A 20 -3.51 8.47 3.71
C ASP A 20 -3.23 7.31 4.67
N LEU A 21 -2.09 6.64 4.55
CA LEU A 21 -1.65 5.62 5.51
C LEU A 21 -1.43 6.22 6.89
N THR A 22 -0.76 7.38 6.99
CA THR A 22 -0.52 8.08 8.26
C THR A 22 -1.84 8.51 8.91
N ALA A 23 -2.78 9.02 8.10
CA ALA A 23 -4.11 9.39 8.61
C ALA A 23 -4.86 8.18 9.17
N ALA A 24 -4.84 7.04 8.47
CA ALA A 24 -5.51 5.82 8.91
C ALA A 24 -4.88 5.21 10.17
N VAL A 25 -3.54 5.20 10.26
CA VAL A 25 -2.82 4.78 11.47
C VAL A 25 -3.24 5.67 12.65
N ASN A 26 -3.20 6.98 12.47
CA ASN A 26 -3.51 7.93 13.56
C ASN A 26 -5.00 7.96 13.92
N TYR A 27 -5.89 7.64 13.00
CA TYR A 27 -7.29 7.39 13.31
C TYR A 27 -7.43 6.19 14.25
N ALA A 28 -6.86 5.04 13.89
CA ALA A 28 -6.93 3.83 14.71
C ALA A 28 -6.29 4.03 16.10
N LEU A 29 -5.13 4.69 16.17
CA LEU A 29 -4.48 5.01 17.45
C LEU A 29 -5.32 5.95 18.31
N GLY A 30 -5.96 6.96 17.72
CA GLY A 30 -6.83 7.89 18.42
C GLY A 30 -8.04 7.21 19.06
N GLU A 31 -8.71 6.31 18.33
CA GLU A 31 -9.85 5.52 18.84
C GLU A 31 -9.44 4.60 20.01
N LEU A 32 -8.19 4.16 20.04
CA LEU A 32 -7.62 3.33 21.10
C LEU A 32 -6.94 4.15 22.21
N SER A 33 -7.07 5.48 22.20
CA SER A 33 -6.41 6.38 23.15
C SER A 33 -4.89 6.22 23.22
N CYS A 34 -4.28 5.83 22.10
CA CYS A 34 -2.83 5.68 21.95
C CYS A 34 -2.18 6.94 21.38
N PRO A 35 -0.89 7.19 21.69
CA PRO A 35 -0.14 8.31 21.11
C PRO A 35 -0.09 8.24 19.57
N ARG A 36 -0.24 9.39 18.91
CA ARG A 36 -0.11 9.49 17.46
C ARG A 36 1.32 9.27 16.99
N ARG A 37 1.45 8.83 15.74
CA ARG A 37 2.73 8.69 15.06
C ARG A 37 2.95 9.82 14.05
N THR A 38 4.19 10.24 13.92
CA THR A 38 4.60 11.20 12.89
C THR A 38 4.60 10.52 11.50
N ARG A 39 4.61 11.35 10.45
CA ARG A 39 4.72 10.86 9.07
C ARG A 39 6.03 10.08 8.84
N GLU A 40 7.12 10.54 9.45
CA GLU A 40 8.44 9.92 9.38
C GLU A 40 8.47 8.54 10.05
N GLU A 41 7.86 8.41 11.23
CA GLU A 41 7.72 7.12 11.91
C GLU A 41 6.92 6.15 11.04
N VAL A 42 5.74 6.57 10.55
CA VAL A 42 4.90 5.73 9.67
C VAL A 42 5.67 5.32 8.41
N ARG A 43 6.43 6.24 7.80
CA ARG A 43 7.29 5.93 6.65
C ARG A 43 8.26 4.79 6.96
N SER A 44 8.85 4.77 8.15
CA SER A 44 9.80 3.72 8.55
C SER A 44 9.12 2.37 8.82
N PHE A 45 7.81 2.35 9.01
CA PHE A 45 7.04 1.15 9.37
C PHE A 45 6.40 0.44 8.17
N ILE A 46 6.22 1.15 7.04
CA ILE A 46 5.60 0.58 5.82
C ILE A 46 6.55 -0.37 5.07
N GLY A 47 5.95 -1.19 4.18
CA GLY A 47 6.66 -2.13 3.30
C GLY A 47 6.37 -3.61 3.60
N ASN A 48 6.03 -3.95 4.84
CA ASN A 48 5.77 -5.32 5.28
C ASN A 48 4.27 -5.59 5.55
N GLY A 49 3.38 -4.82 4.94
CA GLY A 49 1.93 -4.94 5.07
C GLY A 49 1.37 -4.29 6.34
N VAL A 50 0.03 -4.14 6.36
CA VAL A 50 -0.70 -3.42 7.41
C VAL A 50 -0.55 -4.05 8.80
N PRO A 51 -0.55 -5.38 8.98
CA PRO A 51 -0.35 -5.96 10.32
C PRO A 51 0.96 -5.51 10.96
N THR A 52 2.05 -5.52 10.19
CA THR A 52 3.37 -5.09 10.68
C THR A 52 3.39 -3.57 10.93
N LEU A 53 2.79 -2.78 10.04
CA LEU A 53 2.65 -1.34 10.20
C LEU A 53 1.97 -1.00 11.52
N LEU A 54 0.83 -1.61 11.84
CA LEU A 54 0.08 -1.33 13.05
C LEU A 54 0.80 -1.86 14.30
N ARG A 55 1.41 -3.04 14.23
CA ARG A 55 2.21 -3.58 15.35
C ARG A 55 3.35 -2.64 15.75
N ARG A 56 4.03 -2.03 14.76
CA ARG A 56 5.09 -1.02 15.00
C ARG A 56 4.54 0.32 15.46
N SER A 57 3.31 0.65 15.10
CA SER A 57 2.67 1.92 15.47
C SER A 57 2.07 1.90 16.88
N LEU A 58 1.66 0.76 17.39
CA LEU A 58 1.12 0.59 18.72
C LEU A 58 2.20 0.81 19.80
N PRO A 59 1.79 1.17 21.03
CA PRO A 59 2.72 1.26 22.17
C PRO A 59 3.39 -0.08 22.49
N ALA A 60 4.58 -0.01 23.09
CA ALA A 60 5.22 -1.20 23.64
C ALA A 60 4.30 -1.89 24.66
N GLY A 61 4.17 -3.22 24.53
CA GLY A 61 3.29 -4.01 25.41
C GLY A 61 1.82 -4.09 24.95
N ALA A 62 1.47 -3.52 23.81
CA ALA A 62 0.15 -3.74 23.20
C ALA A 62 -0.07 -5.24 22.96
N ASP A 63 -1.21 -5.76 23.40
CA ASP A 63 -1.59 -7.16 23.26
C ASP A 63 -2.21 -7.45 21.88
N GLU A 64 -2.49 -8.72 21.61
CA GLU A 64 -3.10 -9.15 20.33
C GLU A 64 -4.52 -8.63 20.16
N GLU A 65 -5.26 -8.39 21.24
CA GLU A 65 -6.60 -7.81 21.18
C GLU A 65 -6.55 -6.36 20.71
N MET A 66 -5.64 -5.55 21.25
CA MET A 66 -5.43 -4.17 20.81
C MET A 66 -4.96 -4.11 19.35
N HIS A 67 -4.08 -5.02 18.93
CA HIS A 67 -3.65 -5.11 17.54
C HIS A 67 -4.83 -5.47 16.61
N ARG A 68 -5.69 -6.39 17.01
CA ARG A 68 -6.89 -6.77 16.24
C ARG A 68 -7.87 -5.59 16.10
N GLN A 69 -8.09 -4.84 17.17
CA GLN A 69 -8.92 -3.63 17.14
C GLN A 69 -8.33 -2.56 16.24
N ALA A 70 -7.02 -2.30 16.34
CA ALA A 70 -6.32 -1.38 15.45
C ALA A 70 -6.47 -1.76 13.97
N MET A 71 -6.36 -3.06 13.65
CA MET A 71 -6.57 -3.59 12.30
C MET A 71 -7.97 -3.30 11.76
N ALA A 72 -9.01 -3.50 12.58
CA ALA A 72 -10.39 -3.25 12.19
C ALA A 72 -10.65 -1.76 11.94
N LEU A 73 -10.22 -0.90 12.86
CA LEU A 73 -10.34 0.56 12.78
C LEU A 73 -9.57 1.13 11.56
N PHE A 74 -8.33 0.70 11.38
CA PHE A 74 -7.53 1.08 10.22
C PHE A 74 -8.20 0.67 8.91
N SER A 75 -8.66 -0.58 8.81
CA SER A 75 -9.25 -1.10 7.58
C SER A 75 -10.54 -0.37 7.19
N ALA A 76 -11.40 -0.07 8.16
CA ALA A 76 -12.62 0.69 7.94
C ALA A 76 -12.30 2.12 7.45
N TYR A 77 -11.42 2.83 8.14
CA TYR A 77 -11.05 4.21 7.77
C TYR A 77 -10.31 4.25 6.43
N TYR A 78 -9.31 3.40 6.24
CA TYR A 78 -8.49 3.41 5.03
C TYR A 78 -9.29 3.05 3.79
N GLY A 79 -10.23 2.10 3.89
CA GLY A 79 -11.11 1.71 2.78
C GLY A 79 -11.87 2.89 2.18
N GLU A 80 -12.31 3.83 3.01
CA GLU A 80 -13.06 5.02 2.59
C GLU A 80 -12.17 6.22 2.21
N ASN A 81 -10.92 6.24 2.68
CA ASN A 81 -10.08 7.45 2.63
C ASN A 81 -8.74 7.28 1.87
N MET A 82 -8.48 6.12 1.27
CA MET A 82 -7.19 5.77 0.67
C MET A 82 -6.79 6.55 -0.58
N THR A 83 -7.64 7.48 -1.03
CA THR A 83 -7.40 8.32 -2.21
C THR A 83 -7.53 9.82 -1.92
N LYS A 84 -7.52 10.22 -0.65
CA LYS A 84 -7.64 11.64 -0.28
C LYS A 84 -6.39 12.44 -0.63
N THR A 85 -5.22 11.90 -0.32
CA THR A 85 -3.91 12.54 -0.57
C THR A 85 -3.00 11.68 -1.44
N THR A 86 -3.34 10.42 -1.66
CA THR A 86 -2.60 9.50 -2.51
C THR A 86 -2.58 10.00 -3.95
N ALA A 87 -1.38 10.05 -4.53
CA ALA A 87 -1.16 10.45 -5.92
C ALA A 87 0.07 9.73 -6.50
N PRO A 88 0.15 9.58 -7.83
CA PRO A 88 1.38 9.14 -8.49
C PRO A 88 2.54 10.10 -8.19
N TYR A 89 3.74 9.55 -8.02
CA TYR A 89 4.94 10.41 -7.98
C TYR A 89 5.11 11.16 -9.30
N PRO A 90 5.71 12.38 -9.27
CA PRO A 90 5.99 13.14 -10.49
C PRO A 90 6.75 12.31 -11.53
N GLY A 91 6.28 12.32 -12.77
CA GLY A 91 6.87 11.59 -13.88
C GLY A 91 6.40 10.13 -14.03
N ILE A 92 5.75 9.53 -13.02
CA ILE A 92 5.28 8.14 -13.11
C ILE A 92 4.25 7.93 -14.22
N PRO A 93 3.19 8.75 -14.37
CA PRO A 93 2.24 8.56 -15.48
C PRO A 93 2.94 8.59 -16.85
N TRP A 94 3.80 9.58 -17.08
CA TRP A 94 4.58 9.69 -18.32
C TRP A 94 5.47 8.45 -18.55
N LEU A 95 6.16 7.98 -17.52
CA LEU A 95 7.01 6.79 -17.62
C LEU A 95 6.22 5.55 -18.03
N LEU A 96 5.07 5.31 -17.39
CA LEU A 96 4.25 4.13 -17.69
C LEU A 96 3.66 4.21 -19.11
N GLU A 97 3.21 5.38 -19.55
CA GLU A 97 2.75 5.61 -20.92
C GLU A 97 3.88 5.30 -21.91
N ARG A 98 5.07 5.84 -21.68
CA ARG A 98 6.23 5.64 -22.57
C ARG A 98 6.63 4.16 -22.66
N LEU A 99 6.71 3.47 -21.54
CA LEU A 99 7.01 2.03 -21.51
C LEU A 99 5.95 1.23 -22.26
N SER A 100 4.68 1.58 -22.11
CA SER A 100 3.58 0.95 -22.85
C SER A 100 3.66 1.17 -24.35
N GLU A 101 3.98 2.40 -24.79
CA GLU A 101 4.21 2.73 -26.21
C GLU A 101 5.37 1.93 -26.80
N ASP A 102 6.43 1.70 -26.03
CA ASP A 102 7.57 0.87 -26.40
C ASP A 102 7.26 -0.65 -26.38
N GLY A 103 5.98 -1.03 -26.14
CA GLY A 103 5.51 -2.41 -26.15
C GLY A 103 5.87 -3.23 -24.91
N ILE A 104 6.30 -2.59 -23.83
CA ILE A 104 6.63 -3.25 -22.56
C ILE A 104 5.33 -3.48 -21.77
N ARG A 105 5.10 -4.74 -21.35
CA ARG A 105 3.96 -5.06 -20.48
C ARG A 105 4.24 -4.58 -19.06
N LEU A 106 3.24 -3.93 -18.45
CA LEU A 106 3.39 -3.35 -17.12
C LEU A 106 2.56 -4.10 -16.09
N GLY A 107 3.12 -4.33 -14.92
CA GLY A 107 2.44 -4.97 -13.81
C GLY A 107 2.85 -4.39 -12.47
N VAL A 108 2.00 -4.60 -11.46
CA VAL A 108 2.26 -4.24 -10.06
C VAL A 108 2.20 -5.48 -9.19
N VAL A 109 3.18 -5.63 -8.30
CA VAL A 109 3.21 -6.64 -7.23
C VAL A 109 3.55 -5.95 -5.91
N SER A 110 2.62 -5.96 -4.97
CA SER A 110 2.72 -5.19 -3.72
C SER A 110 2.41 -6.04 -2.48
N ASN A 111 3.10 -5.77 -1.37
CA ASN A 111 2.75 -6.32 -0.05
C ASN A 111 1.48 -5.71 0.56
N LYS A 112 0.91 -4.69 -0.10
CA LYS A 112 -0.40 -4.14 0.23
C LYS A 112 -1.50 -5.19 0.00
N LYS A 113 -2.59 -5.15 0.78
CA LYS A 113 -3.75 -6.02 0.56
C LYS A 113 -4.27 -5.91 -0.86
N HIS A 114 -4.61 -7.05 -1.47
CA HIS A 114 -5.13 -7.13 -2.84
C HIS A 114 -6.33 -6.22 -3.06
N ASP A 115 -7.28 -6.22 -2.13
CA ASP A 115 -8.52 -5.41 -2.20
C ASP A 115 -8.28 -3.89 -2.14
N ALA A 116 -7.12 -3.45 -1.63
CA ALA A 116 -6.71 -2.05 -1.68
C ALA A 116 -5.82 -1.76 -2.90
N THR A 117 -5.01 -2.72 -3.34
CA THR A 117 -4.13 -2.59 -4.51
C THR A 117 -4.91 -2.40 -5.80
N GLN A 118 -5.91 -3.25 -6.04
CA GLN A 118 -6.71 -3.24 -7.27
C GLN A 118 -7.40 -1.89 -7.55
N PRO A 119 -8.19 -1.31 -6.62
CA PRO A 119 -8.86 -0.04 -6.88
C PRO A 119 -7.89 1.12 -7.03
N LEU A 120 -6.77 1.14 -6.31
CA LEU A 120 -5.75 2.18 -6.47
C LEU A 120 -5.11 2.11 -7.86
N CYS A 121 -4.67 0.93 -8.29
CA CYS A 121 -4.08 0.75 -9.60
C CYS A 121 -5.05 1.11 -10.72
N ARG A 122 -6.31 0.70 -10.60
CA ARG A 122 -7.36 1.03 -11.57
C ARG A 122 -7.63 2.53 -11.64
N ARG A 123 -7.69 3.20 -10.49
CA ARG A 123 -7.96 4.64 -10.40
C ARG A 123 -6.85 5.47 -11.02
N PHE A 124 -5.58 5.17 -10.73
CA PHE A 124 -4.46 6.03 -11.11
C PHE A 124 -3.80 5.64 -12.44
N PHE A 125 -3.89 4.37 -12.84
CA PHE A 125 -3.17 3.87 -14.01
C PHE A 125 -4.08 3.19 -15.05
N GLY A 126 -5.32 2.89 -14.71
CA GLY A 126 -6.32 2.38 -15.64
C GLY A 126 -5.85 1.15 -16.42
N ALA A 127 -5.94 1.23 -17.75
CA ALA A 127 -5.60 0.15 -18.67
C ALA A 127 -4.09 0.01 -18.95
N LEU A 128 -3.24 0.91 -18.43
CA LEU A 128 -1.78 0.82 -18.62
C LEU A 128 -1.19 -0.43 -17.95
N LEU A 129 -1.79 -0.88 -16.84
CA LEU A 129 -1.34 -2.07 -16.13
C LEU A 129 -2.06 -3.32 -16.62
N GLY A 130 -1.31 -4.28 -17.14
CA GLY A 130 -1.83 -5.59 -17.52
C GLY A 130 -2.21 -6.47 -16.34
N CYS A 131 -1.57 -6.27 -15.18
CA CYS A 131 -1.95 -6.89 -13.92
C CYS A 131 -1.57 -6.02 -12.73
N ALA A 132 -2.30 -6.19 -11.63
CA ALA A 132 -1.97 -5.60 -10.33
C ALA A 132 -2.30 -6.62 -9.24
N LEU A 133 -1.29 -7.07 -8.52
CA LEU A 133 -1.40 -8.07 -7.47
C LEU A 133 -1.00 -7.45 -6.13
N GLY A 134 -1.84 -7.66 -5.15
CA GLY A 134 -1.55 -7.42 -3.74
C GLY A 134 -1.61 -8.73 -2.96
N ALA A 135 -1.07 -8.76 -1.75
CA ALA A 135 -1.13 -9.93 -0.89
C ALA A 135 -2.57 -10.23 -0.47
N ARG A 136 -3.04 -11.47 -0.65
CA ARG A 136 -4.33 -11.95 -0.15
C ARG A 136 -4.23 -12.39 1.30
N ASP A 137 -3.07 -12.93 1.65
CA ASP A 137 -2.73 -13.29 3.02
C ASP A 137 -1.23 -13.04 3.31
N ASP A 138 -0.82 -13.29 4.55
CA ASP A 138 0.54 -13.02 4.99
C ASP A 138 1.59 -13.94 4.34
N SER A 139 1.20 -15.13 3.88
CA SER A 139 2.09 -16.09 3.23
C SER A 139 2.48 -15.67 1.81
N GLU A 140 1.63 -14.87 1.15
CA GLU A 140 1.90 -14.37 -0.21
C GLU A 140 2.84 -13.16 -0.25
N ARG A 141 3.19 -12.56 0.90
CA ARG A 141 4.02 -11.34 0.87
C ARG A 141 5.41 -11.58 0.31
N LYS A 142 5.88 -10.60 -0.48
CA LYS A 142 7.28 -10.57 -0.90
C LYS A 142 8.23 -10.66 0.32
N PRO A 143 9.29 -11.43 0.29
CA PRO A 143 9.94 -12.06 -0.88
C PRO A 143 9.38 -13.44 -1.29
N ASN A 144 8.26 -13.89 -0.78
CA ASN A 144 7.66 -15.13 -1.23
C ASN A 144 7.31 -15.03 -2.73
N PRO A 145 7.70 -16.00 -3.58
CA PRO A 145 7.47 -15.93 -5.02
C PRO A 145 6.07 -16.34 -5.47
N SER A 146 5.11 -16.52 -4.56
CA SER A 146 3.76 -17.00 -4.87
C SER A 146 2.85 -15.94 -5.53
N MET A 147 3.25 -14.65 -5.53
CA MET A 147 2.56 -13.60 -6.28
C MET A 147 3.04 -13.43 -7.71
#